data_64232908c857192ba5518ace49430f61
#
_entry.id   64232908c857192ba5518ace49430f61
#
_cell.length_a   1.000
_cell.length_b   1.000
_cell.length_c   1.000
_cell.angle_alpha   90.00
_cell.angle_beta   90.00
_cell.angle_gamma   90.00
#
_symmetry.space_group_name_H-M   'P 1'
#
loop_
_entity.id
_entity.type
_entity.pdbx_description
1 polymer ?
#
loop_
_entity_poly.entity_id
_entity_poly.type
_entity_poly.pdbx_seq_one_letter_code
_entity_poly.pdbx_strand_id
1 'polypeptide(L)' 'MTPREAFFARQGPVPFREARGRVCARAVTPYPPGIPLLVPGELVTAEALEAIDAIRRAGGKVIGAEDNAIVCVWERGRQA' A
#
# COMPACT_ATOMS: atom_id res chain seq x y z
N MET A 1 0.77 -7.98 -10.67
CA MET A 1 0.69 -6.76 -11.51
C MET A 1 2.03 -6.06 -11.52
N THR A 2 2.46 -5.60 -12.67
CA THR A 2 3.72 -4.87 -12.76
C THR A 2 3.55 -3.47 -12.21
N PRO A 3 4.65 -2.80 -11.81
CA PRO A 3 4.55 -1.41 -11.36
C PRO A 3 3.93 -0.50 -12.41
N ARG A 4 4.25 -0.74 -13.69
CA ARG A 4 3.70 0.08 -14.75
C ARG A 4 2.19 -0.10 -14.87
N GLU A 5 1.73 -1.35 -14.79
CA GLU A 5 0.30 -1.62 -14.85
C GLU A 5 -0.43 -0.97 -13.68
N ALA A 6 0.16 -1.06 -12.49
CA ALA A 6 -0.45 -0.45 -11.31
C ALA A 6 -0.51 1.06 -11.43
N PHE A 7 0.54 1.66 -12.00
CA PHE A 7 0.60 3.11 -12.14
C PHE A 7 -0.53 3.65 -13.04
N PHE A 8 -0.85 2.92 -14.09
CA PHE A 8 -1.88 3.35 -15.03
C PHE A 8 -3.26 2.82 -14.71
N ALA A 9 -3.40 1.96 -13.72
CA ALA A 9 -4.69 1.41 -13.34
C ALA A 9 -5.48 2.43 -12.53
N ARG A 10 -6.79 2.24 -12.49
CA ARG A 10 -7.61 3.05 -11.60
C ARG A 10 -7.22 2.72 -10.17
N GLN A 11 -6.99 3.75 -9.39
CA GLN A 11 -6.47 3.56 -8.05
C GLN A 11 -7.05 4.59 -7.11
N GLY A 12 -7.01 4.27 -5.83
CA GLY A 12 -7.47 5.20 -4.82
C GLY A 12 -7.15 4.66 -3.43
N PRO A 13 -7.41 5.48 -2.41
CA PRO A 13 -7.12 5.07 -1.04
C PRO A 13 -8.06 3.97 -0.57
N VAL A 14 -7.48 2.99 0.11
CA VAL A 14 -8.23 1.88 0.69
C VAL A 14 -7.91 1.86 2.18
N PRO A 15 -8.91 1.83 3.05
CA PRO A 15 -8.65 1.80 4.48
C PRO A 15 -7.72 0.66 4.85
N PHE A 16 -6.87 0.92 5.84
CA PHE A 16 -5.84 0.00 6.24
C PHE A 16 -6.36 -1.42 6.45
N ARG A 17 -7.45 -1.54 7.19
CA ARG A 17 -7.99 -2.86 7.51
C ARG A 17 -8.61 -3.58 6.32
N GLU A 18 -8.81 -2.87 5.22
CA GLU A 18 -9.38 -3.47 4.01
C GLU A 18 -8.35 -3.66 2.92
N ALA A 19 -7.12 -3.24 3.15
CA ALA A 19 -6.10 -3.22 2.12
C ALA A 19 -5.48 -4.60 1.87
N ARG A 20 -5.56 -5.49 2.83
CA ARG A 20 -4.96 -6.80 2.69
C ARG A 20 -5.55 -7.53 1.48
N GLY A 21 -4.68 -8.09 0.66
CA GLY A 21 -5.10 -8.80 -0.54
C GLY A 21 -5.34 -7.92 -1.74
N ARG A 22 -5.25 -6.60 -1.57
CA ARG A 22 -5.38 -5.67 -2.68
C ARG A 22 -4.01 -5.44 -3.31
N VAL A 23 -4.01 -4.93 -4.53
CA VAL A 23 -2.77 -4.61 -5.22
C VAL A 23 -2.37 -3.18 -4.90
N CYS A 24 -1.15 -3.00 -4.40
CA CYS A 24 -0.65 -1.68 -4.05
C CYS A 24 -0.38 -0.87 -5.31
N ALA A 25 -0.78 0.40 -5.32
CA ALA A 25 -0.59 1.27 -6.48
C ALA A 25 0.48 2.32 -6.25
N ARG A 26 0.89 2.56 -5.02
CA ARG A 26 1.93 3.52 -4.69
C ARG A 26 2.89 2.90 -3.69
N ALA A 27 4.15 3.29 -3.77
CA ALA A 27 5.13 2.77 -2.83
C ALA A 27 4.79 3.16 -1.40
N VAL A 28 5.07 2.25 -0.46
CA VAL A 28 4.90 2.50 0.96
C VAL A 28 6.27 2.32 1.60
N THR A 29 6.81 3.41 2.14
CA THR A 29 8.20 3.44 2.58
C THR A 29 8.34 4.07 3.95
N PRO A 30 9.09 3.46 4.88
CA PRO A 30 9.35 4.11 6.17
C PRO A 30 10.18 5.36 5.98
N TYR A 31 10.01 6.33 6.84
CA TYR A 31 10.81 7.53 6.83
C TYR A 31 11.88 7.42 7.93
N PRO A 32 13.13 7.76 7.66
CA PRO A 32 13.67 8.28 6.40
C PRO A 32 13.65 7.20 5.31
N PRO A 33 13.51 7.63 4.05
CA PRO A 33 13.35 6.68 2.96
C PRO A 33 14.50 5.71 2.85
N GLY A 34 14.17 4.50 2.53
CA GLY A 34 15.12 3.44 2.35
C GLY A 34 14.46 2.37 1.52
N ILE A 35 14.49 1.13 2.03
CA ILE A 35 13.85 0.03 1.33
C ILE A 35 12.34 0.11 1.53
N PRO A 36 11.56 0.15 0.44
CA PRO A 36 10.11 0.22 0.59
C PRO A 36 9.54 -1.07 1.18
N LEU A 37 8.45 -0.92 1.94
CA LEU A 37 7.71 -2.07 2.45
C LEU A 37 6.80 -2.64 1.38
N LEU A 38 6.31 -1.79 0.50
CA LEU A 38 5.48 -2.19 -0.62
C LEU A 38 5.87 -1.35 -1.83
N VAL A 39 5.88 -1.98 -3.01
CA VAL A 39 6.08 -1.26 -4.25
C VAL A 39 4.85 -1.44 -5.13
N PRO A 40 4.62 -0.53 -6.08
CA PRO A 40 3.45 -0.65 -6.95
C PRO A 40 3.42 -2.00 -7.64
N GLY A 41 2.26 -2.61 -7.66
CA GLY A 41 2.06 -3.91 -8.28
C GLY A 41 2.10 -5.07 -7.31
N GLU A 42 2.58 -4.86 -6.10
CA GLU A 42 2.64 -5.92 -5.09
C GLU A 42 1.32 -6.07 -4.37
N LEU A 43 1.04 -7.29 -3.93
CA LEU A 43 -0.10 -7.51 -3.06
C LEU A 43 0.22 -7.02 -1.67
N VAL A 44 -0.77 -6.40 -1.04
CA VAL A 44 -0.66 -5.98 0.35
C VAL A 44 -0.84 -7.20 1.22
N THR A 45 0.17 -7.53 1.99
CA THR A 45 0.16 -8.71 2.86
C THR A 45 -0.09 -8.32 4.30
N ALA A 46 -0.48 -9.31 5.10
CA ALA A 46 -0.64 -9.07 6.53
C ALA A 46 0.68 -8.66 7.15
N GLU A 47 1.78 -9.25 6.69
CA GLU A 47 3.10 -8.91 7.22
C GLU A 47 3.46 -7.45 6.94
N ALA A 48 3.13 -6.96 5.75
CA ALA A 48 3.40 -5.57 5.41
C ALA A 48 2.58 -4.63 6.29
N LEU A 49 1.31 -4.96 6.49
CA LEU A 49 0.45 -4.14 7.36
C LEU A 49 0.95 -4.14 8.79
N GLU A 50 1.41 -5.29 9.28
CA GLU A 50 1.96 -5.37 10.63
C GLU A 50 3.23 -4.54 10.76
N ALA A 51 4.08 -4.56 9.74
CA ALA A 51 5.31 -3.78 9.77
C ALA A 51 5.00 -2.29 9.80
N ILE A 52 4.05 -1.85 8.99
CA ILE A 52 3.63 -0.45 8.97
C ILE A 52 3.10 -0.04 10.34
N ASP A 53 2.25 -0.87 10.91
CA ASP A 53 1.64 -0.57 12.19
C ASP A 53 2.70 -0.51 13.31
N ALA A 54 3.66 -1.41 13.28
CA ALA A 54 4.73 -1.43 14.28
C ALA A 54 5.57 -0.16 14.22
N ILE A 55 5.88 0.31 13.02
CA ILE A 55 6.65 1.53 12.85
C ILE A 55 5.87 2.73 13.40
N ARG A 56 4.59 2.79 13.09
CA ARG A 56 3.76 3.90 13.53
C ARG A 56 3.58 3.91 15.04
N ARG A 57 3.42 2.74 15.64
CA ARG A 57 3.31 2.65 17.10
C ARG A 57 4.59 3.07 17.79
N ALA A 58 5.72 2.88 17.15
CA ALA A 58 6.99 3.31 17.72
C ALA A 58 7.27 4.80 17.48
N GLY A 59 6.32 5.52 16.89
CA GLY A 59 6.47 6.95 16.65
C GLY A 59 7.08 7.28 15.30
N GLY A 60 7.30 6.30 14.45
CA GLY A 60 7.86 6.55 13.13
C GLY A 60 6.81 6.96 12.12
N LYS A 61 7.28 7.40 10.97
CA LYS A 61 6.42 7.78 9.88
C LYS A 61 6.56 6.80 8.74
N VAL A 62 5.47 6.59 8.01
CA VAL A 62 5.49 5.74 6.82
C VAL A 62 4.86 6.54 5.69
N ILE A 63 5.67 6.78 4.66
CA ILE A 63 5.21 7.52 3.48
C ILE A 63 4.39 6.57 2.62
N GLY A 64 3.23 7.01 2.20
CA GLY A 64 2.33 6.19 1.39
C GLY A 64 1.26 5.50 2.18
N ALA A 65 1.26 5.65 3.51
CA ALA A 65 0.23 5.05 4.36
C ALA A 65 -0.39 6.10 5.28
N GLU A 66 -0.46 7.33 4.81
CA GLU A 66 -1.06 8.42 5.57
C GLU A 66 -2.57 8.22 5.71
N ASP A 67 -3.14 8.77 6.77
CA ASP A 67 -4.58 8.72 7.00
C ASP A 67 -5.14 7.32 7.12
N ASN A 68 -4.33 6.38 7.59
CA ASN A 68 -4.74 4.98 7.77
C ASN A 68 -5.25 4.35 6.49
N ALA A 69 -4.64 4.73 5.35
CA ALA A 69 -5.04 4.19 4.06
C ALA A 69 -3.83 3.91 3.20
N ILE A 70 -3.97 2.97 2.29
CA ILE A 70 -2.94 2.66 1.29
C ILE A 70 -3.60 2.83 -0.07
N VAL A 71 -2.89 3.47 -0.99
CA VAL A 71 -3.40 3.63 -2.35
C VAL A 71 -3.27 2.29 -3.07
N CYS A 72 -4.40 1.74 -3.45
CA CYS A 72 -4.46 0.43 -4.09
C CYS A 72 -5.14 0.53 -5.44
N VAL A 73 -4.87 -0.45 -6.29
CA VAL A 73 -5.56 -0.58 -7.56
C VAL A 73 -6.98 -1.02 -7.26
N TRP A 74 -7.94 -0.31 -7.82
CA TRP A 74 -9.34 -0.71 -7.69
C TRP A 74 -9.61 -1.84 -8.68
N GLU A 75 -10.40 -2.80 -8.23
CA GLU A 75 -10.72 -3.89 -9.07
C GLU A 75 -11.50 -3.43 -10.20
N ARG A 76 -11.02 -3.66 -11.38
CA ARG A 76 -11.67 -3.26 -12.42
C ARG A 76 -12.45 -4.24 -12.86
N GLY A 77 -12.96 -4.23 -13.06
CA GLY A 77 -13.62 -5.12 -13.36
C GLY A 77 -14.08 -6.12 -12.74
N ARG A 78 -13.89 -6.37 -12.24
CA ARG A 78 -14.34 -7.26 -11.58
C ARG A 78 -15.24 -6.80 -11.11
N GLN A 79 -15.10 -6.18 -11.39
CA GLN A 79 -15.64 -5.66 -11.25
C GLN A 79 -16.30 -5.76 -11.47
N ALA A 80 -16.27 -6.16 -11.60
CA ALA A 80 -16.65 -6.27 -11.86
C ALA A 80 -16.93 -6.28 -11.95
#